data_a82a102e7f92f1edc9a5723e2e05653a
#
_entry.id   a82a102e7f92f1edc9a5723e2e05653a
#
_cell.length_a   1.000
_cell.length_b   1.000
_cell.length_c   1.000
_cell.angle_alpha   90.00
_cell.angle_beta   90.00
_cell.angle_gamma   90.00
#
_symmetry.space_group_name_H-M   'P 1'
#
loop_
_entity.id
_entity.type
_entity.pdbx_description
1 polymer ?
#
loop_
_entity_poly.entity_id
_entity_poly.type
_entity_poly.pdbx_seq_one_letter_code
_entity_poly.pdbx_strand_id
1 'polypeptide(L)'
;MRESEKTLFGRYPELEAKRMLVELMDDPDSYNHVLESYIARVTCRLAWGHSEASDELKQRARELLIGVSPSGAVTNRLPFLMALPDWLVPAKAWERRRARTEQKFFETMQGEVETDIREKRASFSWMRTFLENRGKWGFTSELEGAYAVGMHGIAGALTIAAPMQTFCLAMCHYPQYLPMLHEELDRVCGDRLPQAEDRPNLPFLRAAIRECLRWRPPVPTGIPHELVQDDEYNGYHIPKGSVMHPLEW
;
A
#
# COMPACT_ATOMS: atom_id res chain seq x y z
N MET A 1 1.84 -2.50 -16.41
CA MET A 1 2.51 -1.48 -15.58
C MET A 1 3.15 -0.35 -16.39
N ARG A 2 4.00 -0.58 -17.38
CA ARG A 2 4.70 0.53 -18.11
C ARG A 2 3.79 1.48 -18.90
N GLU A 3 2.64 1.07 -19.38
CA GLU A 3 1.70 1.97 -20.12
C GLU A 3 0.84 2.81 -19.18
N SER A 4 0.49 2.28 -18.01
CA SER A 4 -0.23 3.03 -16.98
C SER A 4 0.63 4.09 -16.28
N GLU A 5 1.96 3.89 -16.21
CA GLU A 5 2.89 4.88 -15.67
C GLU A 5 2.93 6.18 -16.49
N LYS A 6 2.63 6.11 -17.80
CA LYS A 6 2.82 7.25 -18.70
C LYS A 6 1.68 8.27 -18.70
N THR A 7 0.49 7.93 -18.25
CA THR A 7 -0.67 8.79 -18.50
C THR A 7 -1.61 9.09 -17.34
N LEU A 8 -1.66 8.30 -16.26
CA LEU A 8 -2.72 8.47 -15.24
C LEU A 8 -2.30 8.29 -13.77
N PHE A 9 -1.20 7.56 -13.49
CA PHE A 9 -0.75 7.38 -12.10
C PHE A 9 -0.38 8.69 -11.40
N GLY A 10 0.15 9.68 -12.12
CA GLY A 10 0.51 10.99 -11.57
C GLY A 10 -0.69 11.85 -11.16
N ARG A 11 -1.86 11.65 -11.78
CA ARG A 11 -3.05 12.49 -11.50
C ARG A 11 -3.71 12.20 -10.15
N TYR A 12 -3.79 10.92 -9.75
CA TYR A 12 -4.41 10.57 -8.46
C TYR A 12 -3.61 11.03 -7.25
N PRO A 13 -2.29 10.78 -7.17
CA PRO A 13 -1.46 11.33 -6.12
C PRO A 13 -1.52 12.86 -6.05
N GLU A 14 -1.46 13.55 -7.19
CA GLU A 14 -1.51 15.02 -7.24
C GLU A 14 -2.85 15.57 -6.73
N LEU A 15 -3.96 14.97 -7.20
CA LEU A 15 -5.30 15.37 -6.77
C LEU A 15 -5.49 15.22 -5.26
N GLU A 16 -5.13 14.05 -4.73
CA GLU A 16 -5.29 13.77 -3.31
C GLU A 16 -4.26 14.52 -2.44
N ALA A 17 -3.08 14.86 -2.99
CA ALA A 17 -2.10 15.70 -2.28
C ALA A 17 -2.62 17.11 -2.04
N LYS A 18 -3.34 17.72 -3.00
CA LYS A 18 -3.98 19.02 -2.80
C LYS A 18 -5.01 18.98 -1.67
N ARG A 19 -5.81 17.91 -1.64
CA ARG A 19 -6.77 17.70 -0.55
C ARG A 19 -6.08 17.49 0.80
N MET A 20 -5.03 16.67 0.82
CA MET A 20 -4.21 16.45 2.02
C MET A 20 -3.64 17.76 2.57
N LEU A 21 -3.14 18.64 1.71
CA LEU A 21 -2.58 19.93 2.14
C LEU A 21 -3.66 20.81 2.80
N VAL A 22 -4.87 20.88 2.25
CA VAL A 22 -5.99 21.61 2.86
C VAL A 22 -6.35 21.00 4.22
N GLU A 23 -6.49 19.68 4.30
CA GLU A 23 -6.80 18.97 5.55
C GLU A 23 -5.72 19.23 6.62
N LEU A 24 -4.43 19.26 6.24
CA LEU A 24 -3.32 19.58 7.17
C LEU A 24 -3.31 21.05 7.61
N MET A 25 -3.77 21.98 6.76
CA MET A 25 -3.90 23.39 7.13
C MET A 25 -5.06 23.63 8.08
N ASP A 26 -6.17 22.90 7.90
CA ASP A 26 -7.37 23.04 8.72
C ASP A 26 -7.18 22.39 10.10
N ASP A 27 -6.53 21.24 10.19
CA ASP A 27 -6.27 20.50 11.44
C ASP A 27 -4.88 19.82 11.42
N PRO A 28 -3.81 20.55 11.74
CA PRO A 28 -2.45 20.01 11.74
C PRO A 28 -2.23 18.94 12.82
N ASP A 29 -3.00 18.91 13.90
CA ASP A 29 -2.86 17.92 14.97
C ASP A 29 -3.30 16.53 14.50
N SER A 30 -4.18 16.45 13.52
CA SER A 30 -4.61 15.20 12.87
C SER A 30 -3.67 14.69 11.79
N TYR A 31 -2.43 15.18 11.68
CA TYR A 31 -1.51 14.88 10.57
C TYR A 31 -1.37 13.38 10.26
N ASN A 32 -1.29 12.53 11.25
CA ASN A 32 -1.18 11.08 11.06
C ASN A 32 -2.39 10.52 10.30
N HIS A 33 -3.60 10.91 10.73
CA HIS A 33 -4.85 10.50 10.08
C HIS A 33 -4.93 11.03 8.65
N VAL A 34 -4.53 12.28 8.45
CA VAL A 34 -4.54 12.93 7.13
C VAL A 34 -3.59 12.23 6.17
N LEU A 35 -2.36 11.90 6.60
CA LEU A 35 -1.38 11.18 5.77
C LEU A 35 -1.87 9.78 5.40
N GLU A 36 -2.41 9.02 6.36
CA GLU A 36 -3.01 7.70 6.08
C GLU A 36 -4.19 7.81 5.12
N SER A 37 -5.06 8.80 5.30
CA SER A 37 -6.24 9.02 4.45
C SER A 37 -5.84 9.42 3.03
N TYR A 38 -4.83 10.26 2.88
CA TYR A 38 -4.25 10.59 1.58
C TYR A 38 -3.82 9.33 0.82
N ILE A 39 -3.01 8.50 1.44
CA ILE A 39 -2.49 7.27 0.79
C ILE A 39 -3.62 6.29 0.50
N ALA A 40 -4.55 6.09 1.43
CA ALA A 40 -5.70 5.20 1.22
C ALA A 40 -6.58 5.68 0.04
N ARG A 41 -6.83 6.98 -0.09
CA ARG A 41 -7.58 7.54 -1.23
C ARG A 41 -6.85 7.34 -2.56
N VAL A 42 -5.54 7.62 -2.59
CA VAL A 42 -4.72 7.38 -3.80
C VAL A 42 -4.79 5.91 -4.20
N THR A 43 -4.58 5.01 -3.25
CA THR A 43 -4.55 3.57 -3.52
C THR A 43 -5.94 3.04 -3.92
N CYS A 44 -7.00 3.54 -3.29
CA CYS A 44 -8.38 3.20 -3.65
C CYS A 44 -8.70 3.62 -5.09
N ARG A 45 -8.29 4.84 -5.50
CA ARG A 45 -8.43 5.29 -6.90
C ARG A 45 -7.62 4.43 -7.88
N LEU A 46 -6.41 4.05 -7.53
CA LEU A 46 -5.59 3.18 -8.36
C LEU A 46 -6.23 1.79 -8.51
N ALA A 47 -6.75 1.24 -7.41
CA ALA A 47 -7.37 -0.08 -7.41
C ALA A 47 -8.72 -0.09 -8.15
N TRP A 48 -9.62 0.88 -7.87
CA TRP A 48 -11.01 0.82 -8.33
C TRP A 48 -11.52 2.08 -9.04
N GLY A 49 -10.72 3.14 -9.14
CA GLY A 49 -11.05 4.35 -9.91
C GLY A 49 -11.70 5.47 -9.09
N HIS A 50 -12.05 5.24 -7.85
CA HIS A 50 -12.68 6.20 -6.93
C HIS A 50 -12.12 6.08 -5.51
N SER A 51 -12.46 7.01 -4.61
CA SER A 51 -11.88 7.08 -3.25
C SER A 51 -12.89 6.87 -2.11
N GLU A 52 -14.15 6.61 -2.43
CA GLU A 52 -15.25 6.54 -1.47
C GLU A 52 -15.06 5.41 -0.45
N ALA A 53 -14.50 4.29 -0.88
CA ALA A 53 -14.22 3.13 -0.03
C ALA A 53 -12.87 3.20 0.73
N SER A 54 -12.19 4.36 0.75
CA SER A 54 -10.83 4.48 1.32
C SER A 54 -10.78 4.19 2.82
N ASP A 55 -11.82 4.52 3.59
CA ASP A 55 -11.87 4.24 5.03
C ASP A 55 -12.05 2.74 5.31
N GLU A 56 -12.89 2.07 4.54
CA GLU A 56 -12.99 0.61 4.64
C GLU A 56 -11.69 -0.07 4.21
N LEU A 57 -11.05 0.42 3.16
CA LEU A 57 -9.74 -0.08 2.71
C LEU A 57 -8.69 0.05 3.82
N LYS A 58 -8.63 1.19 4.54
CA LYS A 58 -7.75 1.37 5.71
C LYS A 58 -8.04 0.35 6.80
N GLN A 59 -9.32 0.09 7.07
CA GLN A 59 -9.71 -0.89 8.08
C GLN A 59 -9.26 -2.30 7.69
N ARG A 60 -9.49 -2.73 6.44
CA ARG A 60 -9.02 -4.04 5.94
C ARG A 60 -7.50 -4.14 6.01
N ALA A 61 -6.78 -3.06 5.65
CA ALA A 61 -5.32 -3.01 5.75
C ALA A 61 -4.83 -3.16 7.20
N ARG A 62 -5.46 -2.50 8.17
CA ARG A 62 -5.11 -2.65 9.60
C ARG A 62 -5.36 -4.08 10.09
N GLU A 63 -6.47 -4.67 9.73
CA GLU A 63 -6.79 -6.07 10.09
C GLU A 63 -5.77 -7.05 9.51
N LEU A 64 -5.35 -6.86 8.25
CA LEU A 64 -4.30 -7.67 7.64
C LEU A 64 -2.97 -7.48 8.37
N LEU A 65 -2.55 -6.24 8.63
CA LEU A 65 -1.30 -5.95 9.33
C LEU A 65 -1.27 -6.56 10.75
N ILE A 66 -2.38 -6.53 11.46
CA ILE A 66 -2.52 -7.24 12.75
C ILE A 66 -2.34 -8.74 12.54
N GLY A 67 -3.01 -9.32 11.53
CA GLY A 67 -2.93 -10.76 11.24
C GLY A 67 -1.51 -11.23 10.92
N VAL A 68 -0.77 -10.48 10.09
CA VAL A 68 0.60 -10.86 9.67
C VAL A 68 1.68 -10.41 10.64
N SER A 69 1.38 -9.54 11.59
CA SER A 69 2.33 -9.07 12.59
C SER A 69 2.85 -10.21 13.46
N PRO A 70 4.15 -10.21 13.84
CA PRO A 70 4.69 -11.16 14.82
C PRO A 70 3.96 -11.15 16.18
N SER A 71 3.33 -10.03 16.54
CA SER A 71 2.50 -9.89 17.75
C SER A 71 1.02 -10.20 17.51
N GLY A 72 0.62 -10.45 16.26
CA GLY A 72 -0.77 -10.64 15.86
C GLY A 72 -1.32 -12.04 16.16
N ALA A 73 -1.62 -12.82 15.13
CA ALA A 73 -2.21 -14.13 15.30
C ALA A 73 -1.24 -15.13 15.93
N VAL A 74 -1.64 -15.72 17.06
CA VAL A 74 -0.86 -16.77 17.74
C VAL A 74 -0.59 -17.97 16.83
N THR A 75 -1.47 -18.22 15.86
CA THR A 75 -1.32 -19.26 14.83
C THR A 75 -0.13 -19.07 13.91
N ASN A 76 0.32 -17.83 13.72
CA ASN A 76 1.53 -17.52 12.95
C ASN A 76 2.82 -17.95 13.67
N ARG A 77 2.79 -17.95 15.01
CA ARG A 77 3.92 -18.38 15.86
C ARG A 77 3.90 -19.87 16.13
N LEU A 78 2.71 -20.45 16.22
CA LEU A 78 2.47 -21.84 16.57
C LEU A 78 1.59 -22.48 15.48
N PRO A 79 2.14 -22.80 14.29
CA PRO A 79 1.35 -23.30 13.16
C PRO A 79 0.58 -24.59 13.46
N PHE A 80 1.05 -25.43 14.40
CA PHE A 80 0.35 -26.64 14.79
C PHE A 80 -1.06 -26.37 15.36
N LEU A 81 -1.32 -25.16 15.87
CA LEU A 81 -2.66 -24.76 16.33
C LEU A 81 -3.69 -24.81 15.21
N MET A 82 -3.27 -24.69 13.95
CA MET A 82 -4.17 -24.80 12.80
C MET A 82 -4.79 -26.21 12.66
N ALA A 83 -4.13 -27.24 13.17
CA ALA A 83 -4.65 -28.61 13.17
C ALA A 83 -5.69 -28.87 14.27
N LEU A 84 -5.75 -28.02 15.30
CA LEU A 84 -6.68 -28.20 16.43
C LEU A 84 -8.11 -27.78 16.05
N PRO A 85 -9.14 -28.31 16.75
CA PRO A 85 -10.53 -27.86 16.58
C PRO A 85 -10.71 -26.37 16.87
N ASP A 86 -11.67 -25.74 16.18
CA ASP A 86 -11.90 -24.30 16.26
C ASP A 86 -12.27 -23.78 17.65
N TRP A 87 -12.97 -24.58 18.44
CA TRP A 87 -13.36 -24.22 19.79
C TRP A 87 -12.16 -24.09 20.74
N LEU A 88 -11.03 -24.73 20.42
CA LEU A 88 -9.76 -24.59 21.15
C LEU A 88 -8.93 -23.40 20.68
N VAL A 89 -9.17 -22.89 19.46
CA VAL A 89 -8.37 -21.81 18.85
C VAL A 89 -9.28 -20.69 18.33
N PRO A 90 -9.74 -19.79 19.20
CA PRO A 90 -10.61 -18.67 18.82
C PRO A 90 -10.05 -17.78 17.71
N ALA A 91 -8.72 -17.69 17.59
CA ALA A 91 -8.04 -16.95 16.53
C ALA A 91 -8.46 -17.42 15.12
N LYS A 92 -8.73 -18.70 14.92
CA LYS A 92 -9.21 -19.25 13.63
C LYS A 92 -10.60 -18.69 13.24
N ALA A 93 -11.47 -18.49 14.21
CA ALA A 93 -12.78 -17.90 13.96
C ALA A 93 -12.67 -16.41 13.58
N TRP A 94 -11.72 -15.68 14.18
CA TRP A 94 -11.43 -14.30 13.82
C TRP A 94 -10.88 -14.20 12.39
N GLU A 95 -9.88 -15.03 12.05
CA GLU A 95 -9.30 -15.07 10.70
C GLU A 95 -10.34 -15.39 9.62
N ARG A 96 -11.23 -16.35 9.86
CA ARG A 96 -12.31 -16.65 8.92
C ARG A 96 -13.29 -15.49 8.74
N ARG A 97 -13.62 -14.76 9.80
CA ARG A 97 -14.47 -13.57 9.69
C ARG A 97 -13.77 -12.49 8.89
N ARG A 98 -12.49 -12.23 9.19
CA ARG A 98 -11.67 -11.28 8.46
C ARG A 98 -11.65 -11.62 6.97
N ALA A 99 -11.31 -12.86 6.62
CA ALA A 99 -11.24 -13.32 5.24
C ALA A 99 -12.58 -13.17 4.50
N ARG A 100 -13.71 -13.49 5.14
CA ARG A 100 -15.05 -13.33 4.53
C ARG A 100 -15.39 -11.84 4.31
N THR A 101 -15.05 -10.98 5.25
CA THR A 101 -15.30 -9.55 5.12
C THR A 101 -14.44 -8.94 4.02
N GLU A 102 -13.19 -9.35 3.95
CA GLU A 102 -12.25 -8.96 2.90
C GLU A 102 -12.73 -9.41 1.51
N GLN A 103 -13.13 -10.69 1.40
CA GLN A 103 -13.70 -11.21 0.15
C GLN A 103 -14.92 -10.41 -0.29
N LYS A 104 -15.88 -10.19 0.62
CA LYS A 104 -17.08 -9.42 0.33
C LYS A 104 -16.74 -7.99 -0.12
N PHE A 105 -15.76 -7.37 0.51
CA PHE A 105 -15.29 -6.04 0.11
C PHE A 105 -14.74 -6.05 -1.32
N PHE A 106 -13.88 -7.00 -1.67
CA PHE A 106 -13.32 -7.09 -3.02
C PHE A 106 -14.37 -7.41 -4.09
N GLU A 107 -15.31 -8.31 -3.79
CA GLU A 107 -16.43 -8.60 -4.69
C GLU A 107 -17.35 -7.39 -4.90
N THR A 108 -17.63 -6.62 -3.84
CA THR A 108 -18.41 -5.37 -3.94
C THR A 108 -17.70 -4.36 -4.82
N MET A 109 -16.42 -4.11 -4.57
CA MET A 109 -15.62 -3.16 -5.33
C MET A 109 -15.48 -3.56 -6.81
N GLN A 110 -15.34 -4.87 -7.09
CA GLN A 110 -15.36 -5.36 -8.47
C GLN A 110 -16.70 -5.08 -9.14
N GLY A 111 -17.82 -5.39 -8.48
CA GLY A 111 -19.17 -5.16 -9.00
C GLY A 111 -19.47 -3.68 -9.31
N GLU A 112 -18.95 -2.77 -8.49
CA GLU A 112 -19.04 -1.32 -8.74
C GLU A 112 -18.31 -0.94 -10.03
N VAL A 113 -17.07 -1.40 -10.20
CA VAL A 113 -16.28 -1.12 -11.41
C VAL A 113 -16.92 -1.75 -12.65
N GLU A 114 -17.49 -2.96 -12.56
CA GLU A 114 -18.24 -3.60 -13.66
C GLU A 114 -19.46 -2.78 -14.05
N THR A 115 -20.17 -2.23 -13.07
CA THR A 115 -21.30 -1.34 -13.30
C THR A 115 -20.87 -0.05 -13.99
N ASP A 116 -19.79 0.56 -13.53
CA ASP A 116 -19.22 1.77 -14.12
C ASP A 116 -18.74 1.56 -15.56
N ILE A 117 -18.15 0.39 -15.86
CA ILE A 117 -17.78 0.02 -17.24
C ILE A 117 -19.03 -0.08 -18.12
N ARG A 118 -20.07 -0.76 -17.65
CA ARG A 118 -21.34 -0.92 -18.38
C ARG A 118 -22.02 0.42 -18.66
N GLU A 119 -21.95 1.35 -17.68
CA GLU A 119 -22.49 2.70 -17.79
C GLU A 119 -21.55 3.70 -18.48
N LYS A 120 -20.39 3.25 -18.94
CA LYS A 120 -19.37 4.06 -19.66
C LYS A 120 -18.83 5.23 -18.84
N ARG A 121 -18.83 5.13 -17.52
CA ARG A 121 -18.28 6.14 -16.59
C ARG A 121 -17.06 5.67 -15.81
N ALA A 122 -16.60 4.43 -16.05
CA ALA A 122 -15.46 3.86 -15.34
C ALA A 122 -14.20 4.69 -15.51
N SER A 123 -13.65 5.14 -14.41
CA SER A 123 -12.32 5.76 -14.36
C SER A 123 -11.24 4.71 -14.62
N PHE A 124 -10.02 5.18 -14.92
CA PHE A 124 -8.87 4.28 -14.99
C PHE A 124 -8.62 3.63 -13.63
N SER A 125 -8.41 2.30 -13.62
CA SER A 125 -8.04 1.56 -12.42
C SER A 125 -7.43 0.20 -12.78
N TRP A 126 -6.77 -0.42 -11.81
CA TRP A 126 -6.26 -1.79 -11.97
C TRP A 126 -7.41 -2.78 -12.19
N MET A 127 -8.52 -2.63 -11.43
CA MET A 127 -9.70 -3.48 -11.58
C MET A 127 -10.29 -3.34 -12.98
N ARG A 128 -10.46 -2.13 -13.49
CA ARG A 128 -10.91 -1.92 -14.87
C ARG A 128 -9.97 -2.59 -15.87
N THR A 129 -8.66 -2.43 -15.71
CA THR A 129 -7.66 -3.05 -16.59
C THR A 129 -7.75 -4.58 -16.55
N PHE A 130 -7.98 -5.16 -15.36
CA PHE A 130 -8.21 -6.58 -15.20
C PHE A 130 -9.48 -7.03 -15.93
N LEU A 131 -10.61 -6.39 -15.68
CA LEU A 131 -11.92 -6.75 -16.23
C LEU A 131 -11.96 -6.66 -17.77
N GLU A 132 -11.34 -5.63 -18.35
CA GLU A 132 -11.24 -5.46 -19.81
C GLU A 132 -10.29 -6.47 -20.47
N ASN A 133 -9.44 -7.17 -19.70
CA ASN A 133 -8.40 -8.07 -20.22
C ASN A 133 -8.35 -9.41 -19.49
N ARG A 134 -9.47 -9.92 -18.94
CA ARG A 134 -9.54 -11.12 -18.09
C ARG A 134 -8.67 -12.29 -18.56
N GLY A 135 -8.73 -12.62 -19.85
CA GLY A 135 -8.00 -13.76 -20.40
C GLY A 135 -6.49 -13.59 -20.54
N LYS A 136 -5.93 -12.40 -20.28
CA LYS A 136 -4.48 -12.14 -20.45
C LYS A 136 -3.66 -12.40 -19.19
N TRP A 137 -4.29 -12.49 -18.00
CA TRP A 137 -3.60 -12.47 -16.72
C TRP A 137 -3.31 -13.84 -16.15
N GLY A 138 -3.88 -14.91 -16.73
CA GLY A 138 -3.65 -16.29 -16.30
C GLY A 138 -4.29 -16.66 -14.96
N PHE A 139 -5.21 -15.83 -14.44
CA PHE A 139 -5.98 -16.17 -13.25
C PHE A 139 -6.95 -17.32 -13.52
N THR A 140 -7.13 -18.19 -12.53
CA THR A 140 -8.00 -19.37 -12.64
C THR A 140 -9.48 -19.04 -12.38
N SER A 141 -9.74 -17.90 -11.73
CA SER A 141 -11.08 -17.40 -11.42
C SER A 141 -11.13 -15.88 -11.36
N GLU A 142 -12.34 -15.31 -11.48
CA GLU A 142 -12.55 -13.88 -11.28
C GLU A 142 -12.25 -13.43 -9.86
N LEU A 143 -12.54 -14.29 -8.88
CA LEU A 143 -12.23 -14.03 -7.47
C LEU A 143 -10.71 -13.88 -7.24
N GLU A 144 -9.89 -14.70 -7.90
CA GLU A 144 -8.43 -14.59 -7.83
C GLU A 144 -7.95 -13.24 -8.38
N GLY A 145 -8.52 -12.77 -9.48
CA GLY A 145 -8.24 -11.45 -10.04
C GLY A 145 -8.68 -10.31 -9.12
N ALA A 146 -9.87 -10.42 -8.52
CA ALA A 146 -10.36 -9.46 -7.53
C ALA A 146 -9.43 -9.38 -6.32
N TYR A 147 -8.96 -10.52 -5.83
CA TYR A 147 -7.98 -10.60 -4.73
C TYR A 147 -6.63 -10.01 -5.14
N ALA A 148 -6.13 -10.27 -6.33
CA ALA A 148 -4.87 -9.69 -6.80
C ALA A 148 -4.90 -8.15 -6.78
N VAL A 149 -5.99 -7.55 -7.28
CA VAL A 149 -6.18 -6.09 -7.22
C VAL A 149 -6.40 -5.61 -5.79
N GLY A 150 -7.28 -6.28 -5.05
CA GLY A 150 -7.64 -5.92 -3.68
C GLY A 150 -6.45 -5.97 -2.73
N MET A 151 -5.60 -7.00 -2.81
CA MET A 151 -4.39 -7.12 -2.00
C MET A 151 -3.35 -6.06 -2.31
N HIS A 152 -3.21 -5.62 -3.56
CA HIS A 152 -2.39 -4.44 -3.88
C HIS A 152 -2.97 -3.17 -3.24
N GLY A 153 -4.30 -3.03 -3.25
CA GLY A 153 -5.00 -1.95 -2.54
C GLY A 153 -4.72 -1.95 -1.04
N ILE A 154 -4.91 -3.10 -0.39
CA ILE A 154 -4.66 -3.27 1.06
C ILE A 154 -3.19 -3.01 1.40
N ALA A 155 -2.26 -3.59 0.67
CA ALA A 155 -0.83 -3.43 0.93
C ALA A 155 -0.38 -1.96 0.83
N GLY A 156 -0.92 -1.22 -0.14
CA GLY A 156 -0.59 0.19 -0.35
C GLY A 156 -1.30 1.18 0.58
N ALA A 157 -2.40 0.79 1.21
CA ALA A 157 -3.31 1.74 1.89
C ALA A 157 -2.72 2.43 3.12
N LEU A 158 -1.77 1.82 3.81
CA LEU A 158 -1.16 2.35 5.05
C LEU A 158 0.36 2.40 5.00
N THR A 159 1.01 1.43 4.34
CA THR A 159 2.47 1.28 4.40
C THR A 159 3.22 2.47 3.81
N ILE A 160 2.67 3.11 2.78
CA ILE A 160 3.28 4.28 2.13
C ILE A 160 3.14 5.54 3.00
N ALA A 161 2.22 5.59 3.97
CA ALA A 161 2.14 6.70 4.92
C ALA A 161 3.31 6.69 5.91
N ALA A 162 3.88 5.53 6.24
CA ALA A 162 4.96 5.41 7.21
C ALA A 162 6.22 6.25 6.85
N PRO A 163 6.76 6.25 5.63
CA PRO A 163 7.87 7.14 5.28
C PRO A 163 7.51 8.63 5.33
N MET A 164 6.25 9.03 5.11
CA MET A 164 5.79 10.41 5.28
C MET A 164 5.79 10.80 6.77
N GLN A 165 5.27 9.94 7.64
CA GLN A 165 5.32 10.12 9.09
C GLN A 165 6.78 10.14 9.60
N THR A 166 7.63 9.27 9.04
CA THR A 166 9.08 9.26 9.35
C THR A 166 9.75 10.56 8.90
N PHE A 167 9.35 11.13 7.77
CA PHE A 167 9.86 12.42 7.33
C PHE A 167 9.49 13.55 8.31
N CYS A 168 8.23 13.61 8.76
CA CYS A 168 7.82 14.57 9.80
C CYS A 168 8.66 14.41 11.07
N LEU A 169 8.82 13.17 11.55
CA LEU A 169 9.65 12.88 12.70
C LEU A 169 11.11 13.28 12.49
N ALA A 170 11.68 13.01 11.30
CA ALA A 170 13.05 13.40 10.97
C ALA A 170 13.23 14.93 11.01
N MET A 171 12.26 15.69 10.50
CA MET A 171 12.33 17.15 10.54
C MET A 171 12.19 17.72 11.96
N CYS A 172 11.48 17.03 12.85
CA CYS A 172 11.48 17.37 14.27
C CYS A 172 12.83 17.13 14.95
N HIS A 173 13.51 16.03 14.60
CA HIS A 173 14.82 15.68 15.16
C HIS A 173 15.97 16.48 14.53
N TYR A 174 15.85 16.87 13.27
CA TYR A 174 16.89 17.48 12.47
C TYR A 174 16.39 18.75 11.76
N PRO A 175 15.86 19.75 12.52
CA PRO A 175 15.25 20.95 11.93
C PRO A 175 16.21 21.80 11.09
N GLN A 176 17.53 21.64 11.28
CA GLN A 176 18.56 22.34 10.51
C GLN A 176 18.53 22.03 9.01
N TYR A 177 17.88 20.95 8.58
CA TYR A 177 17.75 20.60 7.16
C TYR A 177 16.51 21.21 6.48
N LEU A 178 15.55 21.76 7.24
CA LEU A 178 14.36 22.41 6.68
C LEU A 178 14.70 23.60 5.76
N PRO A 179 15.62 24.52 6.14
CA PRO A 179 15.99 25.62 5.24
C PRO A 179 16.53 25.15 3.89
N MET A 180 17.33 24.07 3.88
CA MET A 180 17.89 23.52 2.64
C MET A 180 16.80 22.91 1.74
N LEU A 181 15.80 22.27 2.33
CA LEU A 181 14.64 21.73 1.60
C LEU A 181 13.80 22.87 1.01
N HIS A 182 13.55 23.93 1.78
CA HIS A 182 12.81 25.11 1.30
C HIS A 182 13.55 25.79 0.17
N GLU A 183 14.85 26.07 0.33
CA GLU A 183 15.68 26.69 -0.71
C GLU A 183 15.66 25.89 -2.02
N GLU A 184 15.74 24.54 -1.93
CA GLU A 184 15.66 23.70 -3.13
C GLU A 184 14.28 23.78 -3.81
N LEU A 185 13.20 23.73 -3.02
CA LEU A 185 11.84 23.84 -3.54
C LEU A 185 11.57 25.22 -4.15
N ASP A 186 11.94 26.30 -3.46
CA ASP A 186 11.76 27.67 -3.93
C ASP A 186 12.53 27.91 -5.24
N ARG A 187 13.75 27.40 -5.33
CA ARG A 187 14.58 27.51 -6.54
C ARG A 187 13.97 26.76 -7.74
N VAL A 188 13.36 25.61 -7.52
CA VAL A 188 12.84 24.76 -8.61
C VAL A 188 11.39 25.08 -8.96
N CYS A 189 10.56 25.34 -7.96
CA CYS A 189 9.11 25.51 -8.14
C CYS A 189 8.67 26.98 -8.11
N GLY A 190 9.40 27.87 -7.42
CA GLY A 190 8.94 29.23 -7.17
C GLY A 190 7.60 29.23 -6.45
N ASP A 191 6.67 30.05 -6.90
CA ASP A 191 5.32 30.19 -6.30
C ASP A 191 4.33 29.08 -6.69
N ARG A 192 4.72 28.15 -7.53
CA ARG A 192 3.84 27.04 -7.94
C ARG A 192 4.01 25.79 -7.08
N LEU A 193 2.98 24.96 -7.01
CA LEU A 193 3.09 23.66 -6.37
C LEU A 193 4.07 22.74 -7.14
N PRO A 194 4.87 21.91 -6.43
CA PRO A 194 5.73 20.91 -7.05
C PRO A 194 4.93 19.91 -7.91
N GLN A 195 5.53 19.49 -9.02
CA GLN A 195 4.98 18.50 -9.94
C GLN A 195 5.92 17.30 -10.07
N ALA A 196 5.42 16.19 -10.63
CA ALA A 196 6.22 14.97 -10.80
C ALA A 196 7.47 15.22 -11.67
N GLU A 197 7.39 16.13 -12.63
CA GLU A 197 8.46 16.51 -13.55
C GLU A 197 9.60 17.26 -12.86
N ASP A 198 9.36 17.88 -11.69
CA ASP A 198 10.38 18.57 -10.91
C ASP A 198 11.33 17.59 -10.19
N ARG A 199 10.90 16.36 -9.99
CA ARG A 199 11.64 15.34 -9.22
C ARG A 199 13.11 15.20 -9.61
N PRO A 200 13.54 15.24 -10.88
CA PRO A 200 14.95 15.17 -11.24
C PRO A 200 15.78 16.35 -10.67
N ASN A 201 15.15 17.52 -10.50
CA ASN A 201 15.76 18.77 -10.07
C ASN A 201 15.69 18.99 -8.54
N LEU A 202 15.17 18.00 -7.79
CA LEU A 202 15.05 18.01 -6.33
C LEU A 202 15.94 16.92 -5.68
N PRO A 203 17.27 16.97 -5.86
CA PRO A 203 18.18 15.94 -5.37
C PRO A 203 18.21 15.84 -3.85
N PHE A 204 18.13 16.97 -3.12
CA PHE A 204 18.16 16.98 -1.67
C PHE A 204 16.88 16.37 -1.07
N LEU A 205 15.71 16.76 -1.56
CA LEU A 205 14.44 16.15 -1.17
C LEU A 205 14.44 14.64 -1.43
N ARG A 206 14.95 14.22 -2.59
CA ARG A 206 15.07 12.80 -2.94
C ARG A 206 16.02 12.04 -2.00
N ALA A 207 17.11 12.67 -1.59
CA ALA A 207 18.04 12.11 -0.61
C ALA A 207 17.38 11.99 0.77
N ALA A 208 16.65 13.01 1.22
CA ALA A 208 15.90 13.00 2.47
C ALA A 208 14.85 11.87 2.51
N ILE A 209 14.10 11.67 1.43
CA ILE A 209 13.13 10.56 1.33
C ILE A 209 13.83 9.20 1.42
N ARG A 210 14.95 9.01 0.70
CA ARG A 210 15.73 7.76 0.77
C ARG A 210 16.29 7.51 2.16
N GLU A 211 16.72 8.56 2.84
CA GLU A 211 17.22 8.45 4.21
C GLU A 211 16.12 8.10 5.20
N CYS A 212 14.91 8.62 5.04
CA CYS A 212 13.75 8.21 5.84
C CYS A 212 13.46 6.70 5.68
N LEU A 213 13.51 6.18 4.45
CA LEU A 213 13.33 4.75 4.17
C LEU A 213 14.46 3.90 4.75
N ARG A 214 15.71 4.36 4.68
CA ARG A 214 16.88 3.67 5.27
C ARG A 214 16.79 3.69 6.80
N TRP A 215 16.47 4.83 7.39
CA TRP A 215 16.47 5.02 8.86
C TRP A 215 15.33 4.26 9.53
N ARG A 216 14.13 4.29 8.93
CA ARG A 216 12.94 3.60 9.44
C ARG A 216 12.14 2.99 8.30
N PRO A 217 12.57 1.83 7.79
CA PRO A 217 11.80 1.15 6.76
C PRO A 217 10.42 0.74 7.29
N PRO A 218 9.36 0.81 6.46
CA PRO A 218 7.98 0.48 6.88
C PRO A 218 7.83 -0.96 7.39
N VAL A 219 8.61 -1.89 6.84
CA VAL A 219 8.57 -3.32 7.20
C VAL A 219 10.01 -3.82 7.44
N PRO A 220 10.63 -3.47 8.58
CA PRO A 220 12.06 -3.68 8.79
C PRO A 220 12.51 -5.14 8.74
N THR A 221 11.64 -6.08 9.07
CA THR A 221 11.92 -7.54 9.00
C THR A 221 11.58 -8.16 7.65
N GLY A 222 11.08 -7.35 6.71
CA GLY A 222 10.54 -7.82 5.44
C GLY A 222 9.28 -8.67 5.58
N ILE A 223 8.72 -9.07 4.45
CA ILE A 223 7.60 -10.01 4.40
C ILE A 223 8.17 -11.40 4.10
N PRO A 224 7.87 -12.42 4.92
CA PRO A 224 8.36 -13.77 4.67
C PRO A 224 7.89 -14.33 3.32
N HIS A 225 8.81 -14.95 2.58
CA HIS A 225 8.51 -15.62 1.31
C HIS A 225 8.94 -17.07 1.39
N GLU A 226 8.04 -17.99 1.03
CA GLU A 226 8.32 -19.43 0.98
C GLU A 226 8.79 -19.84 -0.43
N LEU A 227 9.87 -20.61 -0.52
CA LEU A 227 10.32 -21.21 -1.77
C LEU A 227 9.34 -22.25 -2.26
N VAL A 228 8.86 -22.10 -3.48
CA VAL A 228 7.92 -23.05 -4.12
C VAL A 228 8.60 -24.25 -4.77
N GLN A 229 9.92 -24.18 -4.95
CA GLN A 229 10.78 -25.23 -5.50
C GLN A 229 12.18 -25.11 -4.89
N ASP A 230 13.02 -26.16 -5.03
CA ASP A 230 14.42 -26.09 -4.63
C ASP A 230 15.15 -25.01 -5.44
N ASP A 231 16.10 -24.31 -4.81
CA ASP A 231 16.92 -23.27 -5.43
C ASP A 231 18.38 -23.39 -4.96
N GLU A 232 19.28 -22.71 -5.66
CA GLU A 232 20.70 -22.64 -5.30
C GLU A 232 21.16 -21.18 -5.31
N TYR A 233 21.84 -20.76 -4.25
CA TYR A 233 22.43 -19.43 -4.15
C TYR A 233 23.89 -19.54 -3.64
N ASN A 234 24.83 -19.03 -4.41
CA ASN A 234 26.26 -19.04 -4.09
C ASN A 234 26.81 -20.44 -3.72
N GLY A 235 26.32 -21.52 -4.35
CA GLY A 235 26.70 -22.88 -4.06
C GLY A 235 26.03 -23.53 -2.85
N TYR A 236 25.09 -22.82 -2.22
CA TYR A 236 24.27 -23.35 -1.14
C TYR A 236 22.93 -23.81 -1.68
N HIS A 237 22.55 -25.07 -1.43
CA HIS A 237 21.25 -25.60 -1.73
C HIS A 237 20.22 -25.05 -0.75
N ILE A 238 19.11 -24.48 -1.27
CA ILE A 238 17.99 -23.97 -0.47
C ILE A 238 16.78 -24.85 -0.79
N PRO A 239 16.33 -25.69 0.16
CA PRO A 239 15.21 -26.59 -0.08
C PRO A 239 13.88 -25.86 -0.31
N LYS A 240 13.01 -26.45 -1.13
CA LYS A 240 11.61 -26.08 -1.21
C LYS A 240 10.98 -26.01 0.19
N GLY A 241 10.11 -25.02 0.43
CA GLY A 241 9.50 -24.77 1.73
C GLY A 241 10.35 -23.93 2.69
N SER A 242 11.60 -23.58 2.28
CA SER A 242 12.40 -22.64 3.07
C SER A 242 11.74 -21.27 3.11
N VAL A 243 11.66 -20.66 4.29
CA VAL A 243 11.12 -19.32 4.49
C VAL A 243 12.26 -18.30 4.48
N MET A 244 12.21 -17.39 3.50
CA MET A 244 13.19 -16.32 3.33
C MET A 244 12.64 -15.01 3.92
N HIS A 245 13.44 -14.34 4.75
CA HIS A 245 13.14 -13.04 5.32
C HIS A 245 14.05 -11.97 4.70
N PRO A 246 13.52 -11.07 3.84
CA PRO A 246 14.30 -9.96 3.31
C PRO A 246 14.43 -8.89 4.39
N LEU A 247 15.54 -8.92 5.14
CA LEU A 247 15.83 -7.89 6.15
C LEU A 247 16.20 -6.57 5.46
N GLU A 248 15.45 -5.51 5.78
CA GLU A 248 15.66 -4.16 5.22
C GLU A 248 16.49 -3.25 6.14
N TRP A 249 16.98 -3.78 7.26
CA TRP A 249 17.83 -3.08 8.24
C TRP A 249 19.30 -3.35 7.99
#